data_f6bf76ebd55b0bf61c38527f9085757c
#
_entry.id   f6bf76ebd55b0bf61c38527f9085757c
#
_cell.length_a   1.000
_cell.length_b   1.000
_cell.length_c   1.000
_cell.angle_alpha   90.00
_cell.angle_beta   90.00
_cell.angle_gamma   90.00
#
_symmetry.space_group_name_H-M   'P 1'
#
loop_
_entity.id
_entity.type
_entity.pdbx_description
1 polymer ?
#
loop_
_entity_poly.entity_id
_entity_poly.type
_entity_poly.pdbx_seq_one_letter_code
_entity_poly.pdbx_strand_id
1 'polypeptide(L)' 'VVAAARAGATHAYDSINHMFLMSKMLVPGSTYWNLGYGHAEGDVQQDSFALDNMRQLGRAIDWLGKAVAPHMASYPAV' A
#
# COMPACT_ATOMS: atom_id res chain seq x y z
N VAL A 1 -2.74 -2.75 0.91
CA VAL A 1 -3.22 -3.45 -0.29
C VAL A 1 -4.66 -3.89 -0.10
N VAL A 2 -5.46 -3.71 -1.11
CA VAL A 2 -6.87 -4.08 -1.10
C VAL A 2 -7.17 -4.92 -2.33
N ALA A 3 -7.94 -5.97 -2.18
CA ALA A 3 -8.46 -6.77 -3.28
C ALA A 3 -9.99 -6.77 -3.21
N ALA A 4 -10.65 -6.57 -4.34
CA ALA A 4 -12.09 -6.53 -4.40
C ALA A 4 -12.57 -6.92 -5.79
N ALA A 5 -13.85 -7.37 -5.86
CA ALA A 5 -14.44 -7.81 -7.10
C ALA A 5 -14.86 -6.66 -8.02
N ARG A 6 -15.12 -5.49 -7.44
CA ARG A 6 -15.68 -4.35 -8.18
C ARG A 6 -15.16 -3.03 -7.61
N ALA A 7 -15.84 -1.95 -7.94
CA ALA A 7 -15.44 -0.57 -7.69
C ALA A 7 -15.24 -0.18 -6.22
N GLY A 8 -15.72 -0.97 -5.28
CA GLY A 8 -15.55 -0.68 -3.85
C GLY A 8 -14.11 -0.67 -3.37
N ALA A 9 -13.17 -1.16 -4.17
CA ALA A 9 -11.76 -1.23 -3.80
C ALA A 9 -11.17 0.15 -3.50
N THR A 10 -11.50 1.17 -4.29
CA THR A 10 -10.97 2.52 -4.05
C THR A 10 -11.46 3.11 -2.74
N HIS A 11 -12.72 2.86 -2.39
CA HIS A 11 -13.26 3.32 -1.11
C HIS A 11 -12.56 2.64 0.08
N ALA A 12 -12.36 1.33 0.01
CA ALA A 12 -11.65 0.59 1.06
C ALA A 12 -10.19 1.05 1.16
N TYR A 13 -9.54 1.27 0.03
CA TYR A 13 -8.18 1.77 -0.03
C TYR A 13 -8.05 3.13 0.66
N ASP A 14 -8.95 4.05 0.35
CA ASP A 14 -8.95 5.39 0.97
C ASP A 14 -9.15 5.30 2.47
N SER A 15 -10.09 4.47 2.92
CA SER A 15 -10.37 4.31 4.35
C SER A 15 -9.17 3.76 5.12
N ILE A 16 -8.46 2.80 4.55
CA ILE A 16 -7.25 2.24 5.16
C ILE A 16 -6.15 3.29 5.23
N ASN A 17 -5.96 4.06 4.16
CA ASN A 17 -4.95 5.11 4.13
C ASN A 17 -5.26 6.23 5.13
N HIS A 18 -6.52 6.58 5.30
CA HIS A 18 -6.90 7.55 6.33
C HIS A 18 -6.49 7.07 7.72
N MET A 19 -6.66 5.79 8.00
CA MET A 19 -6.25 5.22 9.27
C MET A 19 -4.73 5.28 9.45
N PHE A 20 -3.97 4.94 8.41
CA PHE A 20 -2.51 5.01 8.47
C PHE A 20 -2.04 6.44 8.73
N LEU A 21 -2.61 7.41 8.01
CA LEU A 21 -2.24 8.82 8.17
C LEU A 21 -2.61 9.35 9.55
N MET A 22 -3.79 8.95 10.07
CA MET A 22 -4.20 9.32 11.42
C MET A 22 -3.27 8.73 12.48
N SER A 23 -2.67 7.59 12.20
CA SER A 23 -1.70 6.94 13.08
C SER A 23 -0.28 7.49 12.92
N LYS A 24 -0.11 8.57 12.14
CA LYS A 24 1.17 9.22 11.91
C LYS A 24 2.20 8.34 11.20
N MET A 25 1.70 7.42 10.38
CA MET A 25 2.56 6.51 9.61
C MET A 25 3.04 7.19 8.33
N LEU A 26 4.23 6.83 7.90
CA LEU A 26 4.73 7.19 6.58
C LEU A 26 4.20 6.20 5.58
N VAL A 27 3.48 6.71 4.57
CA VAL A 27 2.82 5.85 3.58
C VAL A 27 3.45 6.10 2.21
N PRO A 28 4.32 5.21 1.75
CA PRO A 28 4.92 5.37 0.43
C PRO A 28 3.92 5.04 -0.68
N GLY A 29 4.07 5.71 -1.79
CA GLY A 29 3.35 5.36 -3.00
C GLY A 29 4.07 4.25 -3.77
N SER A 30 3.44 3.81 -4.85
CA SER A 30 4.01 2.86 -5.78
C SER A 30 3.73 3.33 -7.21
N THR A 31 3.79 2.44 -8.20
CA THR A 31 3.54 2.80 -9.58
C THR A 31 2.10 3.28 -9.80
N TYR A 32 1.17 2.72 -9.06
CA TYR A 32 -0.26 3.02 -9.17
C TYR A 32 -0.91 2.81 -7.80
N TRP A 33 -2.22 3.00 -7.70
CA TRP A 33 -2.94 2.69 -6.47
C TRP A 33 -2.75 1.23 -6.10
N ASN A 34 -2.61 0.98 -4.81
CA ASN A 34 -2.27 -0.36 -4.29
C ASN A 34 -3.51 -1.22 -4.19
N LEU A 35 -4.07 -1.56 -5.33
CA LEU A 35 -5.31 -2.31 -5.47
C LEU A 35 -5.08 -3.54 -6.33
N GLY A 36 -5.84 -4.59 -6.04
CA GLY A 36 -5.94 -5.78 -6.88
C GLY A 36 -7.38 -6.21 -7.00
N TYR A 37 -7.73 -6.85 -8.10
CA TYR A 37 -9.09 -7.26 -8.38
C TYR A 37 -9.17 -8.77 -8.53
N GLY A 38 -10.20 -9.37 -7.94
CA GLY A 38 -10.50 -10.78 -8.06
C GLY A 38 -11.88 -11.04 -7.53
N HIS A 39 -12.63 -11.94 -8.18
CA HIS A 39 -13.99 -12.30 -7.79
C HIS A 39 -14.04 -13.63 -7.03
N ALA A 40 -13.38 -14.65 -7.59
CA ALA A 40 -13.30 -15.96 -6.98
C ALA A 40 -11.92 -16.18 -6.35
N GLU A 41 -11.79 -17.22 -5.56
CA GLU A 41 -10.53 -17.58 -4.94
C GLU A 41 -9.42 -17.72 -6.00
N GLY A 42 -8.31 -17.07 -5.77
CA GLY A 42 -7.16 -17.11 -6.67
C GLY A 42 -7.21 -16.12 -7.84
N ASP A 43 -8.35 -15.48 -8.10
CA ASP A 43 -8.48 -14.57 -9.24
C ASP A 43 -7.52 -13.38 -9.18
N VAL A 44 -7.26 -12.87 -7.98
CA VAL A 44 -6.37 -11.72 -7.82
C VAL A 44 -4.96 -12.01 -8.34
N GLN A 45 -4.55 -13.26 -8.35
CA GLN A 45 -3.24 -13.68 -8.88
C GLN A 45 -3.15 -13.54 -10.40
N GLN A 46 -4.29 -13.38 -11.08
CA GLN A 46 -4.34 -13.12 -12.52
C GLN A 46 -4.23 -11.63 -12.85
N ASP A 47 -4.28 -10.78 -11.85
CA ASP A 47 -4.11 -9.34 -12.03
C ASP A 47 -2.61 -9.02 -12.02
N SER A 48 -1.97 -9.24 -13.15
CA SER A 48 -0.50 -9.07 -13.27
C SER A 48 -0.05 -7.64 -12.99
N PHE A 49 -0.85 -6.65 -13.38
CA PHE A 49 -0.56 -5.25 -13.10
C PHE A 49 -0.52 -5.01 -11.58
N ALA A 50 -1.51 -5.52 -10.86
CA ALA A 50 -1.56 -5.37 -9.41
C ALA A 50 -0.39 -6.08 -8.74
N LEU A 51 -0.04 -7.29 -9.18
CA LEU A 51 1.09 -8.01 -8.60
C LEU A 51 2.41 -7.28 -8.81
N ASP A 52 2.64 -6.74 -10.00
CA ASP A 52 3.84 -5.95 -10.28
C ASP A 52 3.87 -4.68 -9.43
N ASN A 53 2.71 -4.05 -9.25
CA ASN A 53 2.60 -2.87 -8.41
C ASN A 53 2.88 -3.20 -6.94
N MET A 54 2.47 -4.38 -6.48
CA MET A 54 2.79 -4.84 -5.12
C MET A 54 4.29 -5.06 -4.93
N ARG A 55 4.96 -5.59 -5.95
CA ARG A 55 6.43 -5.75 -5.90
C ARG A 55 7.10 -4.39 -5.83
N GLN A 56 6.61 -3.42 -6.59
CA GLN A 56 7.10 -2.05 -6.54
C GLN A 56 6.87 -1.43 -5.17
N LEU A 57 5.69 -1.63 -4.60
CA LEU A 57 5.39 -1.14 -3.25
C LEU A 57 6.35 -1.73 -2.22
N GLY A 58 6.63 -3.04 -2.30
CA GLY A 58 7.57 -3.69 -1.41
C GLY A 58 8.97 -3.08 -1.49
N ARG A 59 9.43 -2.80 -2.71
CA ARG A 59 10.73 -2.15 -2.92
C ARG A 59 10.74 -0.72 -2.37
N ALA A 60 9.64 0.02 -2.54
CA ALA A 60 9.52 1.38 -2.01
C ALA A 60 9.52 1.40 -0.49
N ILE A 61 8.83 0.46 0.14
CA ILE A 61 8.81 0.33 1.60
C ILE A 61 10.21 -0.01 2.14
N ASP A 62 10.90 -0.93 1.48
CA ASP A 62 12.26 -1.30 1.87
C ASP A 62 13.20 -0.11 1.76
N TRP A 63 13.14 0.62 0.64
CA TRP A 63 13.95 1.81 0.43
C TRP A 63 13.67 2.88 1.48
N LEU A 64 12.40 3.17 1.72
CA LEU A 64 12.00 4.20 2.68
C LEU A 64 12.42 3.81 4.09
N GLY A 65 12.21 2.54 4.48
CA GLY A 65 12.59 2.06 5.81
C GLY A 65 14.08 2.21 6.05
N LYS A 66 14.90 1.87 5.08
CA LYS A 66 16.36 2.04 5.18
C LYS A 66 16.75 3.50 5.22
N ALA A 67 16.10 4.34 4.43
CA ALA A 67 16.41 5.77 4.35
C ALA A 67 16.10 6.48 5.66
N VAL A 68 15.02 6.13 6.35
CA VAL A 68 14.61 6.81 7.58
C VAL A 68 15.14 6.18 8.85
N ALA A 69 15.61 4.93 8.78
CA ALA A 69 16.06 4.19 9.97
C ALA A 69 17.04 4.97 10.83
N PRO A 70 18.07 5.66 10.27
CA PRO A 70 19.02 6.43 11.08
C PRO A 70 18.39 7.63 11.80
N HIS A 71 17.19 8.05 11.38
CA HIS A 71 16.54 9.25 11.87
C HIS A 71 15.25 8.99 12.65
N MET A 72 14.85 7.73 12.80
CA MET A 72 13.58 7.43 13.44
C MET A 72 13.49 7.91 14.89
N ALA A 73 14.59 7.95 15.61
CA ALA A 73 14.60 8.44 16.99
C ALA A 73 14.20 9.91 17.08
N SER A 74 14.39 10.68 16.01
CA SER A 74 14.02 12.11 15.94
C SER A 74 12.71 12.35 15.21
N TYR A 75 11.97 11.31 14.82
CA TYR A 75 10.70 11.47 14.15
C TYR A 75 9.73 12.24 15.06
N PRO A 76 9.08 13.31 14.56
CA PRO A 76 8.23 14.14 15.41
C PRO A 76 7.06 13.34 15.99
N ALA A 77 6.99 13.25 17.31
CA ALA A 77 5.95 12.49 18.00
C ALA A 77 4.63 13.26 18.07
N VAL A 78 4.69 14.58 18.08
CA VAL A 78 3.52 15.45 18.20
C VAL A 78 3.64 16.62 17.24
#